data_fb6f9682a14c5b8d337a6dd82d3b201c
#
_entry.id   fb6f9682a14c5b8d337a6dd82d3b201c
#
_cell.length_a   1.000
_cell.length_b   1.000
_cell.length_c   1.000
_cell.angle_alpha   90.00
_cell.angle_beta   90.00
_cell.angle_gamma   90.00
#
_symmetry.space_group_name_H-M   'P 1'
#
loop_
_entity.id
_entity.type
_entity.pdbx_description
1 polymer ?
#
loop_
_entity_poly.entity_id
_entity_poly.type
_entity_poly.pdbx_seq_one_letter_code
_entity_poly.pdbx_strand_id
1 'polypeptide(L)'
;GRFKASTSTNSGVFGSIYKKESRFLDITNQVESFLSENGRRPRILVCKLGQDGHDRGAKVISSAFADFGFDVDIAPMFQAPKEVVKQAIENDVHVIGISTQAAGHKTLIPDLMKCLNDLNVTNMIVVCGGNIPQKDHAHLHKAGVAAIFGPQNSIHDVASVSYTHLTLPTRRG
;
A
#
# COMPACT_ATOMS: atom_id res chain seq x y z
N GLY A 1 33.31 25.19 15.38
CA GLY A 1 33.86 25.17 14.30
C GLY A 1 33.42 24.36 13.11
N ARG A 2 34.33 24.06 12.28
CA ARG A 2 34.09 23.33 11.04
C ARG A 2 33.42 21.99 11.24
N PHE A 3 33.70 21.30 12.31
CA PHE A 3 33.10 20.01 12.62
C PHE A 3 31.63 20.15 12.95
N LYS A 4 31.25 21.22 13.59
CA LYS A 4 29.85 21.45 13.91
C LYS A 4 29.00 21.64 12.67
N ALA A 5 29.49 22.39 11.72
CA ALA A 5 28.76 22.63 10.47
C ALA A 5 28.61 21.34 9.67
N SER A 6 29.71 20.58 9.53
CA SER A 6 29.68 19.29 8.86
C SER A 6 28.76 18.30 9.57
N THR A 7 28.87 18.27 10.88
CA THR A 7 28.05 17.37 11.68
C THR A 7 26.56 17.68 11.54
N SER A 8 26.22 18.95 11.50
CA SER A 8 24.84 19.38 11.35
C SER A 8 24.25 18.90 10.02
N THR A 9 24.99 19.08 8.94
CA THR A 9 24.56 18.66 7.61
C THR A 9 24.46 17.13 7.52
N ASN A 10 25.49 16.45 7.99
CA ASN A 10 25.51 14.98 7.99
C ASN A 10 24.45 14.40 8.90
N SER A 11 24.19 15.04 10.03
CA SER A 11 23.18 14.60 10.97
C SER A 11 21.80 14.54 10.33
N GLY A 12 21.45 15.50 9.47
CA GLY A 12 20.18 15.48 8.77
C GLY A 12 20.06 14.27 7.83
N VAL A 13 21.13 13.98 7.09
CA VAL A 13 21.15 12.84 6.17
C VAL A 13 21.12 11.52 6.94
N PHE A 14 21.95 11.38 7.96
CA PHE A 14 21.99 10.18 8.79
C PHE A 14 20.68 9.95 9.52
N GLY A 15 20.08 10.99 10.03
CA GLY A 15 18.79 10.89 10.70
C GLY A 15 17.70 10.36 9.78
N SER A 16 17.70 10.81 8.54
CA SER A 16 16.74 10.36 7.53
C SER A 16 16.95 8.89 7.18
N ILE A 17 18.20 8.48 6.95
CA ILE A 17 18.55 7.09 6.63
C ILE A 17 18.23 6.19 7.82
N TYR A 18 18.61 6.59 9.02
CA TYR A 18 18.38 5.82 10.23
C TYR A 18 16.89 5.59 10.46
N LYS A 19 16.06 6.63 10.25
CA LYS A 19 14.62 6.50 10.39
C LYS A 19 14.04 5.51 9.40
N LYS A 20 14.49 5.53 8.15
CA LYS A 20 14.05 4.59 7.13
C LYS A 20 14.41 3.16 7.49
N GLU A 21 15.65 2.94 7.92
CA GLU A 21 16.12 1.61 8.32
C GLU A 21 15.35 1.10 9.54
N SER A 22 15.15 1.95 10.52
CA SER A 22 14.40 1.62 11.73
C SER A 22 12.96 1.25 11.41
N ARG A 23 12.31 2.00 10.54
CA ARG A 23 10.95 1.72 10.11
C ARG A 23 10.86 0.43 9.30
N PHE A 24 11.84 0.18 8.45
CA PHE A 24 11.92 -1.06 7.70
C PHE A 24 11.99 -2.25 8.65
N LEU A 25 12.87 -2.19 9.65
CA LEU A 25 13.02 -3.25 10.63
C LEU A 25 11.73 -3.44 11.44
N ASP A 26 11.08 -2.36 11.83
CA ASP A 26 9.81 -2.44 12.56
C ASP A 26 8.75 -3.15 11.72
N ILE A 27 8.61 -2.79 10.46
CA ILE A 27 7.64 -3.40 9.56
C ILE A 27 7.95 -4.88 9.37
N THR A 28 9.21 -5.23 9.10
CA THR A 28 9.59 -6.63 8.90
C THR A 28 9.37 -7.46 10.15
N ASN A 29 9.64 -6.92 11.33
CA ASN A 29 9.39 -7.59 12.60
C ASN A 29 7.89 -7.80 12.81
N GLN A 30 7.08 -6.83 12.48
CA GLN A 30 5.63 -6.93 12.58
C GLN A 30 5.07 -8.00 11.64
N VAL A 31 5.61 -8.06 10.42
CA VAL A 31 5.22 -9.08 9.44
C VAL A 31 5.59 -10.49 9.94
N GLU A 32 6.76 -10.64 10.52
CA GLU A 32 7.16 -11.93 11.09
C GLU A 32 6.25 -12.34 12.26
N SER A 33 5.84 -11.38 13.08
CA SER A 33 4.87 -11.63 14.14
C SER A 33 3.53 -12.08 13.57
N PHE A 34 3.08 -11.43 12.50
CA PHE A 34 1.85 -11.81 11.81
C PHE A 34 1.93 -13.25 11.30
N LEU A 35 3.05 -13.61 10.69
CA LEU A 35 3.29 -14.97 10.22
C LEU A 35 3.20 -15.98 11.38
N SER A 36 3.84 -15.66 12.50
CA SER A 36 3.82 -16.54 13.68
C SER A 36 2.43 -16.72 14.23
N GLU A 37 1.64 -15.65 14.28
CA GLU A 37 0.30 -15.69 14.87
C GLU A 37 -0.74 -16.32 13.94
N ASN A 38 -0.60 -16.13 12.63
CA ASN A 38 -1.64 -16.51 11.67
C ASN A 38 -1.26 -17.72 10.81
N GLY A 39 -0.01 -18.15 10.85
CA GLY A 39 0.44 -19.29 10.06
C GLY A 39 0.66 -18.97 8.58
N ARG A 40 0.49 -17.73 8.18
CA ARG A 40 0.73 -17.29 6.80
C ARG A 40 1.19 -15.84 6.81
N ARG A 41 1.94 -15.46 5.78
CA ARG A 41 2.35 -14.07 5.61
C ARG A 41 1.16 -13.22 5.17
N PRO A 42 1.14 -11.92 5.52
CA PRO A 42 0.15 -11.04 4.91
C PRO A 42 0.38 -11.01 3.41
N ARG A 43 -0.69 -10.95 2.63
CA ARG A 43 -0.64 -11.02 1.17
C ARG A 43 -1.24 -9.79 0.56
N ILE A 44 -0.58 -9.27 -0.46
CA ILE A 44 -1.03 -8.10 -1.22
C ILE A 44 -1.21 -8.48 -2.69
N LEU A 45 -2.29 -8.00 -3.29
CA LEU A 45 -2.48 -8.06 -4.73
C LEU A 45 -2.18 -6.67 -5.29
N VAL A 46 -1.14 -6.58 -6.12
CA VAL A 46 -0.75 -5.33 -6.76
C VAL A 46 -1.36 -5.29 -8.15
N CYS A 47 -2.05 -4.21 -8.47
CA CYS A 47 -2.78 -4.10 -9.73
C CYS A 47 -2.73 -2.69 -10.29
N LYS A 48 -3.05 -2.60 -11.57
CA LYS A 48 -3.34 -1.35 -12.26
C LYS A 48 -4.76 -1.46 -12.80
N LEU A 49 -5.52 -0.39 -12.67
CA LEU A 49 -6.90 -0.38 -13.12
C LEU A 49 -7.03 0.30 -14.48
N GLY A 50 -7.95 -0.22 -15.29
CA GLY A 50 -8.26 0.37 -16.59
C GLY A 50 -7.12 0.17 -17.58
N GLN A 51 -6.87 1.22 -18.35
CA GLN A 51 -5.92 1.16 -19.45
C GLN A 51 -4.59 1.86 -19.14
N ASP A 52 -4.24 1.96 -17.88
CA ASP A 52 -2.97 2.53 -17.48
C ASP A 52 -1.83 1.58 -17.85
N GLY A 53 -1.04 1.95 -18.83
CA GLY A 53 0.08 1.14 -19.30
C GLY A 53 1.36 1.28 -18.52
N HIS A 54 1.41 2.18 -17.53
CA HIS A 54 2.61 2.41 -16.75
C HIS A 54 2.74 1.37 -15.64
N ASP A 55 3.86 0.65 -15.62
CA ASP A 55 4.07 -0.40 -14.63
C ASP A 55 5.09 -0.04 -13.55
N ARG A 56 5.71 1.12 -13.63
CA ARG A 56 6.76 1.54 -12.69
C ARG A 56 6.26 1.59 -11.25
N GLY A 57 5.09 2.19 -11.04
CA GLY A 57 4.50 2.26 -9.70
C GLY A 57 4.18 0.88 -9.15
N ALA A 58 3.65 0.01 -9.97
CA ALA A 58 3.35 -1.35 -9.57
C ALA A 58 4.62 -2.10 -9.16
N LYS A 59 5.71 -1.91 -9.90
CA LYS A 59 7.01 -2.52 -9.57
C LYS A 59 7.54 -2.01 -8.24
N VAL A 60 7.43 -0.70 -7.99
CA VAL A 60 7.87 -0.10 -6.72
C VAL A 60 7.09 -0.70 -5.55
N ILE A 61 5.78 -0.75 -5.66
CA ILE A 61 4.93 -1.31 -4.61
C ILE A 61 5.25 -2.79 -4.39
N SER A 62 5.32 -3.56 -5.47
CA SER A 62 5.59 -5.00 -5.40
C SER A 62 6.93 -5.30 -4.73
N SER A 63 7.98 -4.61 -5.15
CA SER A 63 9.31 -4.81 -4.58
C SER A 63 9.37 -4.43 -3.12
N ALA A 64 8.77 -3.30 -2.76
CA ALA A 64 8.80 -2.82 -1.38
C ALA A 64 8.04 -3.77 -0.44
N PHE A 65 6.84 -4.19 -0.83
CA PHE A 65 6.07 -5.10 0.02
C PHE A 65 6.69 -6.48 0.11
N ALA A 66 7.30 -6.96 -0.98
CA ALA A 66 8.07 -8.21 -0.93
C ALA A 66 9.24 -8.10 0.05
N ASP A 67 9.95 -6.98 0.03
CA ASP A 67 11.06 -6.74 0.95
C ASP A 67 10.59 -6.69 2.42
N PHE A 68 9.38 -6.18 2.66
CA PHE A 68 8.80 -6.18 4.01
C PHE A 68 8.37 -7.56 4.49
N GLY A 69 8.29 -8.54 3.60
CA GLY A 69 7.91 -9.90 3.94
C GLY A 69 6.49 -10.28 3.57
N PHE A 70 5.76 -9.44 2.84
CA PHE A 70 4.46 -9.79 2.29
C PHE A 70 4.61 -10.78 1.15
N ASP A 71 3.64 -11.68 1.01
CA ASP A 71 3.45 -12.42 -0.23
C ASP A 71 2.79 -11.49 -1.24
N VAL A 72 3.39 -11.38 -2.42
CA VAL A 72 2.93 -10.43 -3.44
C VAL A 72 2.39 -11.17 -4.64
N ASP A 73 1.14 -10.91 -4.98
CA ASP A 73 0.54 -11.33 -6.24
C ASP A 73 0.44 -10.11 -7.15
N ILE A 74 0.64 -10.31 -8.44
CA ILE A 74 0.53 -9.24 -9.42
C ILE A 74 -0.62 -9.57 -10.36
N ALA A 75 -1.58 -8.65 -10.43
CA ALA A 75 -2.73 -8.82 -11.30
C ALA A 75 -2.33 -8.57 -12.77
N PRO A 76 -2.99 -9.23 -13.71
CA PRO A 76 -2.81 -8.89 -15.13
C PRO A 76 -3.13 -7.43 -15.39
N MET A 77 -2.52 -6.89 -16.46
CA MET A 77 -2.74 -5.49 -16.82
C MET A 77 -4.16 -5.27 -17.36
N PHE A 78 -4.61 -4.03 -17.29
CA PHE A 78 -5.88 -3.57 -17.88
C PHE A 78 -7.13 -4.24 -17.32
N GLN A 79 -7.12 -4.58 -16.05
CA GLN A 79 -8.30 -5.17 -15.42
C GLN A 79 -9.32 -4.12 -15.02
N ALA A 80 -10.60 -4.51 -15.10
CA ALA A 80 -11.68 -3.74 -14.53
C ALA A 80 -11.73 -3.94 -12.99
N PRO A 81 -12.31 -3.00 -12.23
CA PRO A 81 -12.40 -3.15 -10.78
C PRO A 81 -13.02 -4.47 -10.32
N LYS A 82 -14.06 -4.91 -11.00
CA LYS A 82 -14.74 -6.16 -10.67
C LYS A 82 -13.82 -7.38 -10.80
N GLU A 83 -12.97 -7.38 -11.82
CA GLU A 83 -12.02 -8.47 -12.04
C GLU A 83 -10.95 -8.50 -10.95
N VAL A 84 -10.47 -7.32 -10.54
CA VAL A 84 -9.47 -7.19 -9.47
C VAL A 84 -10.04 -7.71 -8.15
N VAL A 85 -11.26 -7.32 -7.82
CA VAL A 85 -11.92 -7.75 -6.58
C VAL A 85 -12.10 -9.28 -6.58
N LYS A 86 -12.52 -9.84 -7.71
CA LYS A 86 -12.68 -11.28 -7.84
C LYS A 86 -11.35 -12.00 -7.59
N GLN A 87 -10.28 -11.54 -8.21
CA GLN A 87 -8.97 -12.15 -8.01
C GLN A 87 -8.49 -12.00 -6.58
N ALA A 88 -8.71 -10.84 -5.96
CA ALA A 88 -8.33 -10.60 -4.58
C ALA A 88 -9.04 -11.57 -3.63
N ILE A 89 -10.31 -11.83 -3.87
CA ILE A 89 -11.08 -12.79 -3.07
C ILE A 89 -10.56 -14.22 -3.31
N GLU A 90 -10.34 -14.60 -4.55
CA GLU A 90 -9.85 -15.94 -4.88
C GLU A 90 -8.48 -16.21 -4.29
N ASN A 91 -7.60 -15.20 -4.29
CA ASN A 91 -6.25 -15.32 -3.74
C ASN A 91 -6.21 -15.10 -2.23
N ASP A 92 -7.33 -14.73 -1.64
CA ASP A 92 -7.45 -14.48 -0.19
C ASP A 92 -6.40 -13.48 0.29
N VAL A 93 -6.33 -12.33 -0.39
CA VAL A 93 -5.36 -11.30 -0.03
C VAL A 93 -5.88 -10.44 1.12
N HIS A 94 -4.96 -9.82 1.82
CA HIS A 94 -5.26 -8.90 2.91
C HIS A 94 -5.30 -7.46 2.42
N VAL A 95 -4.53 -7.14 1.38
CA VAL A 95 -4.35 -5.79 0.88
C VAL A 95 -4.46 -5.79 -0.64
N ILE A 96 -5.13 -4.79 -1.18
CA ILE A 96 -5.09 -4.49 -2.62
C ILE A 96 -4.27 -3.22 -2.78
N GLY A 97 -3.16 -3.31 -3.51
CA GLY A 97 -2.30 -2.17 -3.82
C GLY A 97 -2.54 -1.73 -5.25
N ILE A 98 -3.01 -0.52 -5.43
CA ILE A 98 -3.34 0.01 -6.75
C ILE A 98 -2.30 1.03 -7.17
N SER A 99 -1.67 0.78 -8.32
CA SER A 99 -0.77 1.73 -8.95
C SER A 99 -1.53 2.47 -10.04
N THR A 100 -1.47 3.79 -10.04
CA THR A 100 -2.11 4.59 -11.06
C THR A 100 -1.24 5.78 -11.47
N GLN A 101 -1.16 6.00 -12.76
CA GLN A 101 -0.47 7.15 -13.35
C GLN A 101 -1.43 8.02 -14.16
N ALA A 102 -2.59 7.51 -14.47
CA ALA A 102 -3.60 8.19 -15.26
C ALA A 102 -4.71 8.74 -14.37
N ALA A 103 -5.56 9.58 -14.94
CA ALA A 103 -6.64 10.23 -14.21
C ALA A 103 -7.78 9.28 -13.79
N GLY A 104 -7.68 8.00 -14.12
CA GLY A 104 -8.71 7.00 -13.82
C GLY A 104 -8.95 6.76 -12.34
N HIS A 105 -8.05 7.20 -11.46
CA HIS A 105 -8.20 6.98 -10.02
C HIS A 105 -9.48 7.59 -9.46
N LYS A 106 -10.01 8.64 -10.07
CA LYS A 106 -11.23 9.29 -9.58
C LYS A 106 -12.49 8.46 -9.79
N THR A 107 -12.49 7.59 -10.79
CA THR A 107 -13.62 6.74 -11.13
C THR A 107 -13.39 5.29 -10.77
N LEU A 108 -12.23 4.76 -11.16
CA LEU A 108 -11.97 3.34 -11.05
C LEU A 108 -11.74 2.89 -9.61
N ILE A 109 -11.10 3.72 -8.79
CA ILE A 109 -10.87 3.36 -7.38
C ILE A 109 -12.19 3.39 -6.60
N PRO A 110 -13.02 4.42 -6.70
CA PRO A 110 -14.35 4.36 -6.08
C PRO A 110 -15.18 3.18 -6.56
N ASP A 111 -15.12 2.84 -7.85
CA ASP A 111 -15.81 1.66 -8.39
C ASP A 111 -15.33 0.37 -7.74
N LEU A 112 -14.02 0.24 -7.53
CA LEU A 112 -13.45 -0.90 -6.83
C LEU A 112 -13.96 -0.99 -5.40
N MET A 113 -13.98 0.13 -4.69
CA MET A 113 -14.50 0.19 -3.33
C MET A 113 -15.96 -0.20 -3.27
N LYS A 114 -16.75 0.25 -4.27
CA LYS A 114 -18.15 -0.13 -4.37
C LYS A 114 -18.30 -1.64 -4.58
N CYS A 115 -17.48 -2.23 -5.45
CA CYS A 115 -17.51 -3.67 -5.67
C CYS A 115 -17.22 -4.44 -4.37
N LEU A 116 -16.26 -3.99 -3.58
CA LEU A 116 -15.98 -4.60 -2.29
C LEU A 116 -17.16 -4.50 -1.34
N ASN A 117 -17.79 -3.34 -1.28
CA ASN A 117 -18.97 -3.13 -0.43
C ASN A 117 -20.15 -3.98 -0.86
N ASP A 118 -20.40 -4.06 -2.16
CA ASP A 118 -21.52 -4.84 -2.70
C ASP A 118 -21.38 -6.34 -2.39
N LEU A 119 -20.13 -6.82 -2.29
CA LEU A 119 -19.84 -8.20 -1.95
C LEU A 119 -19.63 -8.43 -0.45
N ASN A 120 -19.86 -7.41 0.36
CA ASN A 120 -19.67 -7.44 1.82
C ASN A 120 -18.24 -7.83 2.24
N VAL A 121 -17.27 -7.45 1.42
CA VAL A 121 -15.85 -7.65 1.75
C VAL A 121 -15.37 -6.47 2.59
N THR A 122 -15.30 -6.66 3.90
CA THR A 122 -14.97 -5.57 4.84
C THR A 122 -13.58 -5.71 5.46
N ASN A 123 -12.93 -6.85 5.27
CA ASN A 123 -11.64 -7.14 5.88
C ASN A 123 -10.45 -6.92 4.95
N MET A 124 -10.69 -6.38 3.78
CA MET A 124 -9.65 -6.14 2.78
C MET A 124 -9.30 -4.67 2.78
N ILE A 125 -8.01 -4.38 2.80
CA ILE A 125 -7.48 -3.01 2.88
C ILE A 125 -7.07 -2.58 1.49
N VAL A 126 -7.43 -1.36 1.10
CA VAL A 126 -7.05 -0.81 -0.20
C VAL A 126 -6.09 0.35 0.01
N VAL A 127 -4.93 0.25 -0.63
CA VAL A 127 -3.94 1.32 -0.68
C VAL A 127 -3.67 1.63 -2.14
N CYS A 128 -3.28 2.86 -2.42
CA CYS A 128 -2.98 3.23 -3.80
C CYS A 128 -1.81 4.19 -3.85
N GLY A 129 -1.24 4.33 -5.04
CA GLY A 129 -0.11 5.19 -5.24
C GLY A 129 0.12 5.48 -6.72
N GLY A 130 1.04 6.40 -6.94
CA GLY A 130 1.39 6.89 -8.26
C GLY A 130 1.19 8.39 -8.33
N ASN A 131 0.82 8.88 -9.50
CA ASN A 131 0.62 10.31 -9.72
C ASN A 131 -0.79 10.74 -9.32
N ILE A 132 -1.06 10.81 -8.03
CA ILE A 132 -2.37 11.22 -7.51
C ILE A 132 -2.23 12.64 -6.94
N PRO A 133 -2.90 13.63 -7.53
CA PRO A 133 -2.85 14.99 -6.99
C PRO A 133 -3.34 15.07 -5.55
N GLN A 134 -2.70 15.92 -4.76
CA GLN A 134 -3.05 16.08 -3.35
C GLN A 134 -4.52 16.42 -3.16
N LYS A 135 -5.08 17.20 -4.07
CA LYS A 135 -6.50 17.61 -4.00
C LYS A 135 -7.47 16.44 -4.08
N ASP A 136 -7.04 15.29 -4.64
CA ASP A 136 -7.87 14.12 -4.81
C ASP A 136 -7.78 13.15 -3.64
N HIS A 137 -6.83 13.33 -2.73
CA HIS A 137 -6.60 12.43 -1.61
C HIS A 137 -7.82 12.30 -0.69
N ALA A 138 -8.45 13.43 -0.36
CA ALA A 138 -9.61 13.43 0.51
C ALA A 138 -10.76 12.62 -0.10
N HIS A 139 -10.97 12.74 -1.39
CA HIS A 139 -12.00 11.99 -2.11
C HIS A 139 -11.75 10.49 -2.03
N LEU A 140 -10.51 10.07 -2.20
CA LEU A 140 -10.16 8.66 -2.16
C LEU A 140 -10.26 8.10 -0.74
N HIS A 141 -9.82 8.84 0.26
CA HIS A 141 -9.98 8.42 1.66
C HIS A 141 -11.45 8.30 2.04
N LYS A 142 -12.28 9.21 1.57
CA LYS A 142 -13.72 9.16 1.80
C LYS A 142 -14.33 7.93 1.15
N ALA A 143 -13.82 7.51 0.01
CA ALA A 143 -14.26 6.30 -0.66
C ALA A 143 -13.86 5.02 0.07
N GLY A 144 -12.88 5.10 0.99
CA GLY A 144 -12.45 3.96 1.79
C GLY A 144 -11.00 3.55 1.61
N VAL A 145 -10.21 4.28 0.84
CA VAL A 145 -8.78 3.99 0.67
C VAL A 145 -8.06 4.28 1.98
N ALA A 146 -7.29 3.32 2.46
CA ALA A 146 -6.61 3.43 3.75
C ALA A 146 -5.38 4.30 3.70
N ALA A 147 -4.60 4.24 2.61
CA ALA A 147 -3.37 5.01 2.49
C ALA A 147 -3.08 5.31 1.02
N ILE A 148 -2.41 6.43 0.79
CA ILE A 148 -2.03 6.87 -0.55
C ILE A 148 -0.52 7.10 -0.55
N PHE A 149 0.19 6.35 -1.41
CA PHE A 149 1.61 6.49 -1.60
C PHE A 149 1.88 7.51 -2.70
N GLY A 150 2.81 8.41 -2.46
CA GLY A 150 3.18 9.43 -3.44
C GLY A 150 4.41 10.19 -2.99
N PRO A 151 4.73 11.30 -3.64
CA PRO A 151 5.92 12.07 -3.27
C PRO A 151 5.95 12.53 -1.81
N GLN A 152 4.78 12.67 -1.18
CA GLN A 152 4.68 13.16 0.18
C GLN A 152 4.60 12.06 1.21
N ASN A 153 4.27 10.84 0.80
CA ASN A 153 4.14 9.69 1.69
C ASN A 153 5.06 8.58 1.23
N SER A 154 5.90 8.08 2.10
CA SER A 154 6.81 6.99 1.74
C SER A 154 6.05 5.67 1.66
N ILE A 155 6.62 4.71 0.93
CA ILE A 155 6.08 3.36 0.87
C ILE A 155 6.10 2.70 2.27
N HIS A 156 7.02 3.11 3.13
CA HIS A 156 7.07 2.62 4.51
C HIS A 156 5.83 3.05 5.29
N ASP A 157 5.35 4.29 5.07
CA ASP A 157 4.13 4.78 5.71
C ASP A 157 2.93 3.96 5.26
N VAL A 158 2.85 3.66 3.96
CA VAL A 158 1.76 2.86 3.40
C VAL A 158 1.76 1.45 3.96
N ALA A 159 2.93 0.83 4.05
CA ALA A 159 3.05 -0.52 4.62
C ALA A 159 2.67 -0.54 6.10
N SER A 160 3.09 0.47 6.84
CA SER A 160 2.78 0.61 8.26
C SER A 160 1.27 0.74 8.50
N VAL A 161 0.60 1.57 7.70
CA VAL A 161 -0.85 1.73 7.78
C VAL A 161 -1.55 0.42 7.42
N SER A 162 -1.09 -0.26 6.38
CA SER A 162 -1.65 -1.55 5.97
C SER A 162 -1.56 -2.57 7.09
N TYR A 163 -0.40 -2.68 7.72
CA TYR A 163 -0.22 -3.61 8.83
C TYR A 163 -1.09 -3.26 10.02
N THR A 164 -1.17 -1.98 10.37
CA THR A 164 -2.00 -1.52 11.49
C THR A 164 -3.45 -1.92 11.28
N HIS A 165 -3.99 -1.76 10.08
CA HIS A 165 -5.35 -2.14 9.77
C HIS A 165 -5.57 -3.66 9.85
N LEU A 166 -4.57 -4.45 9.47
CA LEU A 166 -4.65 -5.90 9.53
C LEU A 166 -4.76 -6.40 10.97
N THR A 167 -4.17 -5.70 11.92
CA THR A 167 -4.09 -6.14 13.31
C THR A 167 -5.17 -5.54 14.20
N LEU A 168 -6.01 -4.65 13.67
CA LEU A 168 -7.10 -4.06 14.46
C LEU A 168 -8.17 -5.12 14.76
N PRO A 169 -8.53 -5.34 16.04
CA PRO A 169 -9.42 -6.42 16.40
C PRO A 169 -10.91 -6.14 16.19
N THR A 170 -11.28 -4.90 15.99
CA THR A 170 -12.69 -4.48 16.04
C THR A 170 -13.47 -4.63 14.76
N ARG A 171 -12.85 -5.13 13.73
CA ARG A 171 -13.46 -5.11 12.42
C ARG A 171 -14.57 -6.08 12.22
N ARG A 172 -14.67 -7.01 13.12
CA ARG A 172 -15.63 -8.06 12.97
C ARG A 172 -16.73 -7.99 13.94
N GLY A 173 -16.82 -6.94 14.56
CA GLY A 173 -17.84 -6.76 15.57
C GLY A 173 -18.98 -7.72 15.49
#